data_aecd4f256d951b627971a259c751da45
#
_entry.id   aecd4f256d951b627971a259c751da45
#
_cell.length_a   1.000
_cell.length_b   1.000
_cell.length_c   1.000
_cell.angle_alpha   90.00
_cell.angle_beta   90.00
_cell.angle_gamma   90.00
#
_symmetry.space_group_name_H-M   'P 1'
#
loop_
_entity.id
_entity.type
_entity.pdbx_description
1 polymer ?
#
loop_
_entity_poly.entity_id
_entity_poly.type
_entity_poly.pdbx_seq_one_letter_code
_entity_poly.pdbx_strand_id
1 'polypeptide(L)'
;MKQIRIFGLAASFVLCVLLLTAGCTKPAGKPAQTKVEPQEQKIPVKLALKFTPADSTTYKVTTDTDNSVIWESADPDKPKDFRGGHTGRKIETTFTQQIQSTDDKGNAVAKITIKQLKYLAKVKNDVTMDFDSSRQQDGQNPLSKLIGQSYTVQITSSGQVSKLIDANDARATVAGDSAASKTAANLLSLEVITERHTIPALPASDKNQVHTGESWSSIKSFSFTMMGAKAYEKIYTLEEIKDVGGRRIAIARMEAVPSAENARELHKEQSAAFLANMSDNTQTYTGELKLDLTGGKVEEYRENLTTEWLIVDPNPKNSTQPAALKMTAVRSYSIEKID
;
A
#
# COMPACT_ATOMS: atom_id res chain seq x y z
N MET A 1 37.50 10.81 -34.54
CA MET A 1 37.68 11.92 -35.47
C MET A 1 36.32 12.53 -35.85
N LYS A 2 36.29 13.82 -35.77
CA LYS A 2 35.31 14.85 -36.13
C LYS A 2 34.36 15.29 -35.01
N GLN A 3 34.81 16.35 -34.35
CA GLN A 3 33.99 17.34 -33.66
C GLN A 3 33.20 18.20 -34.69
N ILE A 4 32.00 18.59 -34.35
CA ILE A 4 31.41 19.81 -34.91
C ILE A 4 30.79 20.58 -33.73
N ARG A 5 31.39 21.72 -33.44
CA ARG A 5 30.86 22.85 -32.66
C ARG A 5 30.02 23.72 -33.59
N ILE A 6 28.87 24.18 -33.16
CA ILE A 6 28.26 25.40 -33.73
C ILE A 6 27.79 26.30 -32.60
N PHE A 7 28.29 27.49 -32.62
CA PHE A 7 27.97 28.72 -31.88
C PHE A 7 26.74 29.42 -32.46
N GLY A 8 26.12 30.25 -31.68
CA GLY A 8 25.30 31.40 -32.12
C GLY A 8 24.11 31.61 -31.20
N LEU A 9 23.77 32.64 -30.71
CA LEU A 9 24.05 34.08 -30.60
C LEU A 9 22.82 34.70 -29.92
N ALA A 10 23.05 35.56 -28.98
CA ALA A 10 22.08 36.35 -28.22
C ALA A 10 21.33 37.34 -29.11
N ALA A 11 20.10 37.70 -28.71
CA ALA A 11 19.54 39.02 -29.03
C ALA A 11 18.50 39.45 -27.98
N SER A 12 18.89 40.44 -27.21
CA SER A 12 18.05 41.33 -26.40
C SER A 12 17.09 42.11 -27.27
N PHE A 13 15.86 42.27 -26.82
CA PHE A 13 15.02 43.40 -27.24
C PHE A 13 14.28 43.98 -26.04
N VAL A 14 14.79 45.13 -25.57
CA VAL A 14 14.13 46.07 -24.69
C VAL A 14 13.25 46.96 -25.56
N LEU A 15 11.97 47.04 -25.26
CA LEU A 15 11.11 48.09 -25.82
C LEU A 15 10.30 48.75 -24.70
N CYS A 16 10.81 49.92 -24.25
CA CYS A 16 10.06 50.91 -23.47
C CYS A 16 8.99 51.58 -24.33
N VAL A 17 7.74 51.55 -23.88
CA VAL A 17 6.71 52.49 -24.37
C VAL A 17 6.19 53.27 -23.18
N LEU A 18 6.60 54.53 -23.08
CA LEU A 18 6.03 55.56 -22.22
C LEU A 18 4.75 56.11 -22.94
N LEU A 19 3.62 55.98 -22.27
CA LEU A 19 2.43 56.78 -22.60
C LEU A 19 2.00 57.55 -21.37
N LEU A 20 2.26 58.87 -21.44
CA LEU A 20 1.70 59.88 -20.54
C LEU A 20 0.23 60.13 -20.93
N THR A 21 -0.70 59.98 -20.03
CA THR A 21 -2.00 60.65 -20.06
C THR A 21 -2.29 61.25 -18.70
N ALA A 22 -2.36 62.53 -18.68
CA ALA A 22 -2.81 63.35 -17.58
C ALA A 22 -4.34 63.28 -17.44
N GLY A 23 -4.82 63.31 -16.22
CA GLY A 23 -6.18 63.76 -15.99
C GLY A 23 -6.95 63.10 -14.81
N CYS A 24 -7.25 63.97 -13.84
CA CYS A 24 -8.31 63.95 -12.84
C CYS A 24 -8.01 63.31 -11.49
N THR A 25 -7.67 64.22 -10.58
CA THR A 25 -7.69 64.06 -9.12
C THR A 25 -9.09 63.75 -8.60
N LYS A 26 -9.27 62.61 -7.89
CA LYS A 26 -10.31 62.36 -6.90
C LYS A 26 -9.69 62.16 -5.50
N PRO A 27 -10.39 62.58 -4.41
CA PRO A 27 -9.77 62.61 -3.12
C PRO A 27 -9.44 61.23 -2.53
N ALA A 28 -8.32 61.15 -1.83
CA ALA A 28 -7.77 59.95 -1.18
C ALA A 28 -8.76 59.31 -0.21
N GLY A 29 -9.33 58.20 -0.60
CA GLY A 29 -9.88 57.20 0.32
C GLY A 29 -8.72 56.53 1.05
N LYS A 30 -8.81 56.47 2.37
CA LYS A 30 -7.87 55.74 3.23
C LYS A 30 -7.64 54.31 2.67
N PRO A 31 -6.37 53.81 2.58
CA PRO A 31 -6.13 52.44 2.18
C PRO A 31 -6.82 51.52 3.17
N ALA A 32 -7.70 50.68 2.67
CA ALA A 32 -8.24 49.54 3.42
C ALA A 32 -7.04 48.72 3.90
N GLN A 33 -6.78 48.70 5.19
CA GLN A 33 -5.87 47.75 5.80
C GLN A 33 -6.46 46.36 5.54
N THR A 34 -5.92 45.66 4.54
CA THR A 34 -6.14 44.23 4.37
C THR A 34 -5.63 43.58 5.64
N LYS A 35 -6.57 43.12 6.47
CA LYS A 35 -6.29 42.32 7.63
C LYS A 35 -5.61 41.05 7.09
N VAL A 36 -4.27 41.00 7.12
CA VAL A 36 -3.51 39.77 6.95
C VAL A 36 -3.89 38.94 8.15
N GLU A 37 -4.76 37.95 7.95
CA GLU A 37 -4.97 36.89 8.95
C GLU A 37 -3.59 36.30 9.26
N PRO A 38 -3.22 36.16 10.56
CA PRO A 38 -1.98 35.52 10.92
C PRO A 38 -2.02 34.10 10.32
N GLN A 39 -1.14 33.80 9.35
CA GLN A 39 -0.87 32.43 8.97
C GLN A 39 -0.38 31.72 10.23
N GLU A 40 -1.23 30.91 10.82
CA GLU A 40 -0.84 29.99 11.89
C GLU A 40 0.39 29.24 11.40
N GLN A 41 1.55 29.50 11.99
CA GLN A 41 2.78 28.78 11.67
C GLN A 41 2.53 27.32 12.06
N LYS A 42 2.17 26.50 11.08
CA LYS A 42 1.96 25.06 11.28
C LYS A 42 3.29 24.46 11.73
N ILE A 43 3.37 24.07 13.00
CA ILE A 43 4.56 23.44 13.57
C ILE A 43 4.71 22.05 12.93
N PRO A 44 5.88 21.70 12.34
CA PRO A 44 6.07 20.40 11.77
C PRO A 44 6.01 19.32 12.85
N VAL A 45 5.50 18.15 12.49
CA VAL A 45 5.48 16.98 13.36
C VAL A 45 6.37 15.88 12.79
N LYS A 46 6.98 15.12 13.68
CA LYS A 46 7.80 13.98 13.27
C LYS A 46 6.93 12.74 13.11
N LEU A 47 6.79 12.24 11.87
CA LEU A 47 6.10 11.00 11.55
C LEU A 47 7.10 9.83 11.60
N ALA A 48 7.27 9.23 12.75
CA ALA A 48 8.19 8.12 12.97
C ALA A 48 7.71 7.22 14.11
N LEU A 49 8.05 5.94 14.02
CA LEU A 49 7.88 5.02 15.14
C LEU A 49 8.87 5.35 16.26
N LYS A 50 8.44 5.12 17.49
CA LYS A 50 9.28 5.20 18.70
C LYS A 50 9.25 3.83 19.37
N PHE A 51 10.42 3.37 19.73
CA PHE A 51 10.58 2.08 20.37
C PHE A 51 11.24 2.26 21.74
N THR A 52 10.65 1.61 22.73
CA THR A 52 11.21 1.54 24.11
C THR A 52 11.51 0.09 24.43
N PRO A 53 12.72 -0.27 24.85
CA PRO A 53 13.04 -1.63 25.29
C PRO A 53 12.05 -2.17 26.33
N ALA A 54 11.72 -3.45 26.24
CA ALA A 54 10.72 -4.15 27.01
C ALA A 54 9.25 -3.78 26.73
N ASP A 55 8.99 -2.75 25.89
CA ASP A 55 7.62 -2.39 25.49
C ASP A 55 7.01 -3.51 24.62
N SER A 56 5.72 -3.74 24.80
CA SER A 56 4.97 -4.79 24.13
C SER A 56 3.65 -4.20 23.59
N THR A 57 3.32 -4.53 22.35
CA THR A 57 2.12 -4.05 21.67
C THR A 57 1.52 -5.18 20.86
N THR A 58 0.21 -5.34 20.90
CA THR A 58 -0.49 -6.35 20.10
C THR A 58 -1.10 -5.70 18.87
N TYR A 59 -0.84 -6.31 17.72
CA TYR A 59 -1.37 -5.89 16.42
C TYR A 59 -2.16 -7.01 15.77
N LYS A 60 -3.16 -6.62 14.98
CA LYS A 60 -3.84 -7.47 14.02
C LYS A 60 -3.54 -6.97 12.61
N VAL A 61 -2.99 -7.84 11.78
CA VAL A 61 -2.77 -7.59 10.35
C VAL A 61 -3.74 -8.42 9.54
N THR A 62 -4.41 -7.77 8.58
CA THR A 62 -5.27 -8.42 7.60
C THR A 62 -4.73 -8.16 6.20
N THR A 63 -4.54 -9.21 5.41
CA THR A 63 -4.29 -9.13 3.98
C THR A 63 -5.43 -9.84 3.25
N ASP A 64 -5.97 -9.19 2.22
CA ASP A 64 -7.00 -9.77 1.38
C ASP A 64 -6.64 -9.58 -0.09
N THR A 65 -6.61 -10.69 -0.82
CA THR A 65 -6.36 -10.70 -2.26
C THR A 65 -7.48 -11.46 -2.92
N ASP A 66 -8.24 -10.81 -3.81
CA ASP A 66 -9.28 -11.44 -4.61
C ASP A 66 -9.09 -11.10 -6.08
N ASN A 67 -9.25 -12.08 -6.96
CA ASN A 67 -9.31 -11.90 -8.39
C ASN A 67 -10.58 -12.56 -8.89
N SER A 68 -11.41 -11.82 -9.59
CA SER A 68 -12.60 -12.36 -10.24
C SER A 68 -12.49 -12.26 -11.76
N VAL A 69 -13.08 -13.23 -12.43
CA VAL A 69 -13.23 -13.26 -13.88
C VAL A 69 -14.69 -13.55 -14.17
N ILE A 70 -15.36 -12.69 -14.93
CA ILE A 70 -16.78 -12.82 -15.27
C ILE A 70 -16.94 -12.60 -16.76
N TRP A 71 -17.59 -13.55 -17.45
CA TRP A 71 -18.05 -13.37 -18.80
C TRP A 71 -19.43 -12.70 -18.80
N GLU A 72 -19.52 -11.52 -19.37
CA GLU A 72 -20.78 -10.86 -19.68
C GLU A 72 -21.13 -11.22 -21.13
N SER A 73 -21.92 -12.28 -21.31
CA SER A 73 -22.44 -12.68 -22.61
C SER A 73 -23.97 -12.61 -22.55
N ALA A 74 -24.57 -11.98 -23.55
CA ALA A 74 -26.01 -12.03 -23.75
C ALA A 74 -26.51 -13.41 -24.30
N ASP A 75 -25.60 -14.32 -24.61
CA ASP A 75 -25.93 -15.63 -25.15
C ASP A 75 -26.13 -16.65 -24.03
N PRO A 76 -27.39 -17.11 -23.78
CA PRO A 76 -27.69 -18.09 -22.74
C PRO A 76 -27.16 -19.48 -23.04
N ASP A 77 -26.76 -19.78 -24.30
CA ASP A 77 -26.32 -21.11 -24.77
C ASP A 77 -24.82 -21.31 -24.68
N LYS A 78 -24.05 -20.33 -24.23
CA LYS A 78 -22.61 -20.54 -24.03
C LYS A 78 -22.32 -21.51 -22.87
N PRO A 79 -21.30 -22.38 -23.02
CA PRO A 79 -20.98 -23.40 -22.03
C PRO A 79 -20.83 -22.85 -20.62
N LYS A 80 -21.50 -23.48 -19.65
CA LYS A 80 -21.43 -23.13 -18.22
C LYS A 80 -20.02 -23.26 -17.64
N ASP A 81 -19.11 -23.92 -18.35
CA ASP A 81 -17.74 -24.22 -17.93
C ASP A 81 -16.81 -22.98 -17.89
N PHE A 82 -17.24 -21.86 -18.49
CA PHE A 82 -16.48 -20.60 -18.51
C PHE A 82 -17.14 -19.48 -17.67
N ARG A 83 -17.83 -19.84 -16.60
CA ARG A 83 -18.54 -18.86 -15.76
C ARG A 83 -17.62 -17.96 -14.94
N GLY A 84 -16.31 -18.14 -15.05
CA GLY A 84 -15.37 -17.40 -14.23
C GLY A 84 -15.47 -17.80 -12.76
N GLY A 85 -15.11 -16.90 -11.87
CA GLY A 85 -15.20 -17.11 -10.42
C GLY A 85 -14.17 -16.30 -9.66
N HIS A 86 -14.23 -16.39 -8.34
CA HIS A 86 -13.33 -15.73 -7.42
C HIS A 86 -12.19 -16.66 -7.04
N THR A 87 -10.96 -16.17 -7.16
CA THR A 87 -9.75 -16.83 -6.69
C THR A 87 -8.97 -15.86 -5.83
N GLY A 88 -8.75 -16.21 -4.58
CA GLY A 88 -8.08 -15.32 -3.65
C GLY A 88 -7.82 -15.94 -2.29
N ARG A 89 -7.29 -15.11 -1.41
CA ARG A 89 -7.02 -15.50 -0.02
C ARG A 89 -7.17 -14.31 0.92
N LYS A 90 -7.71 -14.59 2.10
CA LYS A 90 -7.74 -13.66 3.23
C LYS A 90 -6.96 -14.26 4.38
N ILE A 91 -6.05 -13.47 4.95
CA ILE A 91 -5.21 -13.86 6.08
C ILE A 91 -5.35 -12.80 7.15
N GLU A 92 -5.73 -13.22 8.37
CA GLU A 92 -5.74 -12.37 9.55
C GLU A 92 -4.73 -12.95 10.55
N THR A 93 -3.72 -12.18 10.92
CA THR A 93 -2.69 -12.59 11.89
C THR A 93 -2.69 -11.62 13.05
N THR A 94 -2.96 -12.12 14.26
CA THR A 94 -2.75 -11.36 15.50
C THR A 94 -1.40 -11.76 16.08
N PHE A 95 -0.59 -10.78 16.44
CA PHE A 95 0.73 -11.00 17.02
C PHE A 95 1.07 -9.96 18.09
N THR A 96 1.90 -10.35 19.03
CA THR A 96 2.53 -9.43 19.98
C THR A 96 3.92 -9.06 19.46
N GLN A 97 4.23 -7.78 19.44
CA GLN A 97 5.54 -7.21 19.12
C GLN A 97 6.17 -6.75 20.42
N GLN A 98 7.25 -7.40 20.87
CA GLN A 98 8.03 -7.02 22.03
C GLN A 98 9.38 -6.45 21.62
N ILE A 99 9.66 -5.23 22.03
CA ILE A 99 10.94 -4.56 21.74
C ILE A 99 12.01 -5.12 22.66
N GLN A 100 13.06 -5.72 22.08
CA GLN A 100 14.18 -6.28 22.80
C GLN A 100 15.29 -5.24 23.03
N SER A 101 15.61 -4.46 22.00
CA SER A 101 16.62 -3.40 22.05
C SER A 101 16.36 -2.35 20.99
N THR A 102 17.03 -1.20 21.16
CA THR A 102 17.04 -0.11 20.18
C THR A 102 18.49 0.30 19.90
N ASP A 103 18.74 0.81 18.69
CA ASP A 103 20.03 1.41 18.32
C ASP A 103 19.99 2.95 18.39
N ASP A 104 21.16 3.59 18.21
CA ASP A 104 21.30 5.06 18.24
C ASP A 104 20.54 5.78 17.12
N LYS A 105 20.14 5.06 16.07
CA LYS A 105 19.32 5.59 14.97
C LYS A 105 17.81 5.47 15.23
N GLY A 106 17.43 4.88 16.38
CA GLY A 106 16.04 4.65 16.75
C GLY A 106 15.42 3.44 16.04
N ASN A 107 16.20 2.53 15.47
CA ASN A 107 15.70 1.25 14.99
C ASN A 107 15.59 0.27 16.15
N ALA A 108 14.67 -0.69 16.03
CA ALA A 108 14.43 -1.67 17.08
C ALA A 108 14.69 -3.10 16.60
N VAL A 109 15.19 -3.92 17.51
CA VAL A 109 15.10 -5.37 17.42
C VAL A 109 13.82 -5.78 18.15
N ALA A 110 12.90 -6.42 17.44
CA ALA A 110 11.61 -6.83 17.96
C ALA A 110 11.40 -8.32 17.86
N LYS A 111 10.99 -8.96 18.96
CA LYS A 111 10.47 -10.33 18.97
C LYS A 111 8.99 -10.28 18.67
N ILE A 112 8.59 -11.00 17.62
CA ILE A 112 7.21 -11.14 17.18
C ILE A 112 6.73 -12.52 17.60
N THR A 113 5.58 -12.58 18.28
CA THR A 113 4.96 -13.86 18.69
C THR A 113 3.56 -13.94 18.12
N ILE A 114 3.30 -14.94 17.28
CA ILE A 114 1.99 -15.16 16.65
C ILE A 114 0.99 -15.65 17.72
N LYS A 115 -0.13 -14.94 17.88
CA LYS A 115 -1.17 -15.24 18.88
C LYS A 115 -2.40 -15.89 18.26
N GLN A 116 -2.80 -15.43 17.08
CA GLN A 116 -3.96 -15.98 16.37
C GLN A 116 -3.71 -15.91 14.86
N LEU A 117 -4.33 -16.82 14.14
CA LEU A 117 -4.30 -16.87 12.69
C LEU A 117 -5.66 -17.33 12.15
N LYS A 118 -6.17 -16.60 11.16
CA LYS A 118 -7.23 -17.07 10.26
C LYS A 118 -6.71 -17.07 8.84
N TYR A 119 -7.05 -18.10 8.11
CA TYR A 119 -6.62 -18.28 6.73
C TYR A 119 -7.75 -18.85 5.89
N LEU A 120 -8.21 -18.08 4.90
CA LEU A 120 -9.21 -18.52 3.93
C LEU A 120 -8.61 -18.43 2.54
N ALA A 121 -8.65 -19.53 1.78
CA ALA A 121 -8.26 -19.54 0.38
C ALA A 121 -9.37 -20.14 -0.48
N LYS A 122 -9.57 -19.54 -1.66
CA LYS A 122 -10.55 -19.95 -2.67
C LYS A 122 -9.89 -20.06 -4.03
N VAL A 123 -10.33 -21.03 -4.82
CA VAL A 123 -9.98 -21.19 -6.24
C VAL A 123 -11.28 -21.40 -7.02
N LYS A 124 -11.62 -20.49 -7.93
CA LYS A 124 -12.87 -20.52 -8.73
C LYS A 124 -14.12 -20.71 -7.87
N ASN A 125 -14.25 -19.98 -6.77
CA ASN A 125 -15.28 -20.04 -5.73
C ASN A 125 -15.17 -21.22 -4.74
N ASP A 126 -14.45 -22.29 -5.07
CA ASP A 126 -14.29 -23.42 -4.16
C ASP A 126 -13.32 -23.08 -3.03
N VAL A 127 -13.74 -23.33 -1.80
CA VAL A 127 -12.89 -23.18 -0.62
C VAL A 127 -11.85 -24.29 -0.61
N THR A 128 -10.58 -23.94 -0.82
CA THR A 128 -9.46 -24.88 -0.82
C THR A 128 -8.78 -25.00 0.53
N MET A 129 -8.90 -23.97 1.37
CA MET A 129 -8.41 -23.96 2.74
C MET A 129 -9.24 -22.97 3.56
N ASP A 130 -9.72 -23.42 4.74
CA ASP A 130 -10.40 -22.60 5.73
C ASP A 130 -9.87 -23.01 7.11
N PHE A 131 -9.12 -22.10 7.74
CA PHE A 131 -8.51 -22.32 9.05
C PHE A 131 -8.77 -21.13 9.96
N ASP A 132 -9.15 -21.41 11.20
CA ASP A 132 -9.23 -20.42 12.28
C ASP A 132 -8.66 -21.02 13.57
N SER A 133 -7.59 -20.44 14.07
CA SER A 133 -6.90 -20.90 15.29
C SER A 133 -7.78 -20.89 16.55
N SER A 134 -8.92 -20.20 16.54
CA SER A 134 -9.90 -20.20 17.64
C SER A 134 -10.85 -21.38 17.60
N ARG A 135 -10.93 -22.10 16.49
CA ARG A 135 -11.79 -23.29 16.33
C ARG A 135 -11.08 -24.54 16.81
N GLN A 136 -11.68 -25.25 17.74
CA GLN A 136 -11.11 -26.49 18.30
C GLN A 136 -10.87 -27.57 17.22
N GLN A 137 -11.75 -27.67 16.25
CA GLN A 137 -11.64 -28.62 15.14
C GLN A 137 -10.40 -28.42 14.25
N ASP A 138 -9.85 -27.20 14.23
CA ASP A 138 -8.68 -26.86 13.44
C ASP A 138 -7.35 -27.14 14.17
N GLY A 139 -7.40 -27.61 15.41
CA GLY A 139 -6.22 -27.88 16.24
C GLY A 139 -5.22 -28.88 15.63
N GLN A 140 -5.69 -29.79 14.77
CA GLN A 140 -4.83 -30.75 14.06
C GLN A 140 -4.31 -30.24 12.71
N ASN A 141 -4.78 -29.07 12.25
CA ASN A 141 -4.28 -28.46 11.02
C ASN A 141 -2.82 -28.00 11.22
N PRO A 142 -1.90 -28.26 10.28
CA PRO A 142 -0.51 -27.79 10.37
C PRO A 142 -0.34 -26.29 10.62
N LEU A 143 -1.31 -25.45 10.19
CA LEU A 143 -1.31 -24.00 10.47
C LEU A 143 -1.42 -23.70 11.98
N SER A 144 -2.02 -24.60 12.79
CA SER A 144 -2.10 -24.42 14.24
C SER A 144 -0.73 -24.36 14.91
N LYS A 145 0.30 -25.00 14.31
CA LYS A 145 1.68 -24.99 14.80
C LYS A 145 2.32 -23.61 14.76
N LEU A 146 1.76 -22.66 14.00
CA LEU A 146 2.22 -21.27 13.99
C LEU A 146 1.88 -20.52 15.28
N ILE A 147 0.84 -20.94 15.99
CA ILE A 147 0.39 -20.27 17.21
C ILE A 147 1.42 -20.47 18.32
N GLY A 148 1.84 -19.37 18.94
CA GLY A 148 2.90 -19.35 19.95
C GLY A 148 4.31 -19.28 19.37
N GLN A 149 4.51 -19.51 18.06
CA GLN A 149 5.82 -19.37 17.46
C GLN A 149 6.28 -17.92 17.44
N SER A 150 7.59 -17.75 17.55
CA SER A 150 8.21 -16.43 17.56
C SER A 150 9.31 -16.34 16.50
N TYR A 151 9.54 -15.13 16.00
CA TYR A 151 10.68 -14.76 15.17
C TYR A 151 11.15 -13.35 15.54
N THR A 152 12.35 -12.99 15.13
CA THR A 152 12.97 -11.70 15.48
C THR A 152 13.27 -10.91 14.21
N VAL A 153 12.84 -9.66 14.19
CA VAL A 153 13.05 -8.73 13.09
C VAL A 153 13.72 -7.45 13.58
N GLN A 154 14.39 -6.75 12.67
CA GLN A 154 14.82 -5.38 12.88
C GLN A 154 13.88 -4.45 12.13
N ILE A 155 13.29 -3.46 12.85
CA ILE A 155 12.35 -2.48 12.33
C ILE A 155 12.96 -1.10 12.47
N THR A 156 12.92 -0.30 11.39
CA THR A 156 13.41 1.09 11.41
C THR A 156 12.37 2.04 11.99
N SER A 157 12.79 3.22 12.41
CA SER A 157 11.88 4.28 12.85
C SER A 157 10.94 4.77 11.74
N SER A 158 11.27 4.53 10.46
CA SER A 158 10.40 4.75 9.30
C SER A 158 9.48 3.55 8.98
N GLY A 159 9.36 2.58 9.88
CA GLY A 159 8.43 1.46 9.75
C GLY A 159 8.82 0.37 8.75
N GLN A 160 10.08 0.33 8.31
CA GLN A 160 10.56 -0.69 7.38
C GLN A 160 11.18 -1.86 8.14
N VAL A 161 10.92 -3.09 7.71
CA VAL A 161 11.69 -4.26 8.16
C VAL A 161 13.02 -4.29 7.41
N SER A 162 14.10 -3.94 8.10
CA SER A 162 15.44 -3.92 7.50
C SER A 162 16.09 -5.30 7.49
N LYS A 163 15.71 -6.19 8.41
CA LYS A 163 16.28 -7.53 8.53
C LYS A 163 15.35 -8.50 9.25
N LEU A 164 15.29 -9.74 8.77
CA LEU A 164 14.84 -10.90 9.55
C LEU A 164 16.07 -11.47 10.26
N ILE A 165 16.12 -11.36 11.58
CA ILE A 165 17.27 -11.79 12.39
C ILE A 165 17.24 -13.29 12.59
N ASP A 166 16.09 -13.82 13.03
CA ASP A 166 15.90 -15.26 13.28
C ASP A 166 14.45 -15.68 13.12
N ALA A 167 14.23 -16.82 12.49
CA ALA A 167 12.95 -17.53 12.39
C ALA A 167 13.14 -19.05 12.33
N ASN A 168 14.33 -19.57 12.69
CA ASN A 168 14.72 -20.97 12.43
C ASN A 168 13.83 -21.96 13.21
N ASP A 169 13.61 -21.74 14.49
CA ASP A 169 12.80 -22.63 15.34
C ASP A 169 11.33 -22.65 14.86
N ALA A 170 10.78 -21.46 14.52
CA ALA A 170 9.43 -21.36 14.01
C ALA A 170 9.28 -22.12 12.68
N ARG A 171 10.24 -21.99 11.76
CA ARG A 171 10.25 -22.70 10.48
C ARG A 171 10.40 -24.20 10.64
N ALA A 172 11.29 -24.65 11.55
CA ALA A 172 11.48 -26.07 11.85
C ALA A 172 10.20 -26.71 12.39
N THR A 173 9.47 -25.99 13.26
CA THR A 173 8.21 -26.47 13.87
C THR A 173 7.11 -26.72 12.83
N VAL A 174 7.03 -25.89 11.78
CA VAL A 174 5.96 -26.00 10.76
C VAL A 174 6.37 -26.82 9.54
N ALA A 175 7.61 -27.32 9.50
CA ALA A 175 8.12 -28.09 8.37
C ALA A 175 7.24 -29.34 8.10
N GLY A 176 7.07 -29.67 6.81
CA GLY A 176 6.29 -30.83 6.36
C GLY A 176 5.91 -30.70 4.89
N ASP A 177 5.43 -31.82 4.30
CA ASP A 177 5.17 -31.95 2.87
C ASP A 177 3.73 -31.63 2.46
N SER A 178 2.81 -31.57 3.44
CA SER A 178 1.40 -31.28 3.16
C SER A 178 1.22 -29.84 2.61
N ALA A 179 0.16 -29.59 1.86
CA ALA A 179 -0.19 -28.26 1.37
C ALA A 179 -0.32 -27.24 2.52
N ALA A 180 -0.92 -27.65 3.63
CA ALA A 180 -1.05 -26.80 4.83
C ALA A 180 0.31 -26.51 5.49
N SER A 181 1.23 -27.50 5.57
CA SER A 181 2.60 -27.27 6.08
C SER A 181 3.38 -26.32 5.18
N LYS A 182 3.29 -26.46 3.85
CA LYS A 182 3.91 -25.55 2.89
C LYS A 182 3.34 -24.13 3.02
N THR A 183 2.03 -24.00 3.27
CA THR A 183 1.39 -22.71 3.55
C THR A 183 1.92 -22.10 4.84
N ALA A 184 2.03 -22.89 5.93
CA ALA A 184 2.59 -22.44 7.19
C ALA A 184 4.05 -21.96 7.04
N ALA A 185 4.88 -22.71 6.31
CA ALA A 185 6.26 -22.33 6.02
C ALA A 185 6.34 -21.02 5.19
N ASN A 186 5.45 -20.86 4.20
CA ASN A 186 5.37 -19.62 3.41
C ASN A 186 5.00 -18.40 4.26
N LEU A 187 4.11 -18.55 5.24
CA LEU A 187 3.77 -17.47 6.18
C LEU A 187 4.95 -17.01 7.05
N LEU A 188 6.00 -17.82 7.15
CA LEU A 188 7.28 -17.51 7.81
C LEU A 188 8.40 -17.19 6.80
N SER A 189 8.11 -17.01 5.51
CA SER A 189 9.11 -16.56 4.52
C SER A 189 9.56 -15.13 4.81
N LEU A 190 10.77 -14.78 4.35
CA LEU A 190 11.31 -13.42 4.50
C LEU A 190 10.36 -12.37 3.87
N GLU A 191 9.87 -12.67 2.68
CA GLU A 191 8.96 -11.80 1.94
C GLU A 191 7.67 -11.52 2.72
N VAL A 192 6.97 -12.57 3.17
CA VAL A 192 5.69 -12.44 3.89
C VAL A 192 5.88 -11.77 5.26
N ILE A 193 6.97 -12.08 5.98
CA ILE A 193 7.30 -11.39 7.24
C ILE A 193 7.58 -9.91 6.98
N THR A 194 8.39 -9.59 5.97
CA THR A 194 8.70 -8.21 5.62
C THR A 194 7.44 -7.43 5.26
N GLU A 195 6.58 -7.99 4.39
CA GLU A 195 5.33 -7.33 4.00
C GLU A 195 4.39 -7.14 5.20
N ARG A 196 4.27 -8.13 6.09
CA ARG A 196 3.39 -8.08 7.28
C ARG A 196 3.76 -6.98 8.25
N HIS A 197 5.03 -6.67 8.43
CA HIS A 197 5.49 -5.72 9.46
C HIS A 197 5.98 -4.38 8.91
N THR A 198 6.03 -4.21 7.59
CA THR A 198 6.37 -2.93 6.99
C THR A 198 5.17 -1.98 7.01
N ILE A 199 5.39 -0.76 7.47
CA ILE A 199 4.41 0.34 7.42
C ILE A 199 4.80 1.28 6.27
N PRO A 200 4.27 1.08 5.07
CA PRO A 200 4.72 1.80 3.88
C PRO A 200 4.29 3.28 3.85
N ALA A 201 3.42 3.67 4.78
CA ALA A 201 2.86 5.01 4.87
C ALA A 201 3.75 6.02 5.60
N LEU A 202 4.82 5.59 6.26
CA LEU A 202 5.73 6.51 6.94
C LEU A 202 6.75 7.09 5.94
N PRO A 203 7.05 8.40 6.03
CA PRO A 203 8.06 9.01 5.18
C PRO A 203 9.47 8.49 5.54
N ALA A 204 10.41 8.67 4.63
CA ALA A 204 11.81 8.33 4.88
C ALA A 204 12.36 9.11 6.07
N SER A 205 13.33 8.54 6.79
CA SER A 205 13.82 9.08 8.06
C SER A 205 14.44 10.48 7.96
N ASP A 206 14.97 10.84 6.80
CA ASP A 206 15.53 12.16 6.48
C ASP A 206 14.46 13.21 6.11
N LYS A 207 13.21 12.77 5.84
CA LYS A 207 12.06 13.60 5.42
C LYS A 207 10.84 13.43 6.32
N ASN A 208 11.04 13.04 7.58
CA ASN A 208 9.93 12.71 8.47
C ASN A 208 9.38 13.88 9.29
N GLN A 209 9.88 15.10 9.10
CA GLN A 209 9.31 16.34 9.60
C GLN A 209 8.28 16.84 8.60
N VAL A 210 7.00 16.79 8.93
CA VAL A 210 5.90 17.03 7.98
C VAL A 210 4.91 18.05 8.59
N HIS A 211 4.45 18.99 7.78
CA HIS A 211 3.41 19.94 8.14
C HIS A 211 2.02 19.42 7.70
N THR A 212 0.98 19.84 8.39
CA THR A 212 -0.39 19.58 7.94
C THR A 212 -0.62 20.19 6.54
N GLY A 213 -1.10 19.37 5.60
CA GLY A 213 -1.26 19.70 4.19
C GLY A 213 -0.04 19.34 3.33
N GLU A 214 1.07 18.91 3.91
CA GLU A 214 2.25 18.46 3.18
C GLU A 214 2.12 16.99 2.79
N SER A 215 2.72 16.65 1.63
CA SER A 215 2.63 15.30 1.05
C SER A 215 3.99 14.66 0.87
N TRP A 216 4.03 13.33 0.90
CA TRP A 216 5.17 12.49 0.54
C TRP A 216 4.69 11.29 -0.26
N SER A 217 5.59 10.59 -0.96
CA SER A 217 5.20 9.45 -1.78
C SER A 217 6.06 8.21 -1.56
N SER A 218 5.49 7.07 -1.95
CA SER A 218 6.20 5.79 -2.06
C SER A 218 5.65 5.00 -3.25
N ILE A 219 6.45 4.07 -3.79
CA ILE A 219 6.06 3.25 -4.93
C ILE A 219 5.75 1.83 -4.48
N LYS A 220 4.64 1.27 -4.98
CA LYS A 220 4.24 -0.13 -4.78
C LYS A 220 3.90 -0.76 -6.13
N SER A 221 4.44 -1.96 -6.37
CA SER A 221 4.15 -2.74 -7.57
C SER A 221 3.32 -3.96 -7.23
N PHE A 222 2.43 -4.35 -8.15
CA PHE A 222 1.60 -5.55 -8.07
C PHE A 222 1.70 -6.34 -9.36
N SER A 223 1.68 -7.66 -9.23
CA SER A 223 1.53 -8.58 -10.37
C SER A 223 0.08 -9.07 -10.45
N PHE A 224 -0.51 -8.98 -11.63
CA PHE A 224 -1.89 -9.37 -11.91
C PHE A 224 -1.93 -10.49 -12.97
N THR A 225 -1.33 -11.61 -12.69
CA THR A 225 -1.34 -12.82 -13.53
C THR A 225 -1.31 -12.52 -15.06
N MET A 226 -2.45 -12.66 -15.76
CA MET A 226 -2.55 -12.45 -17.21
C MET A 226 -2.52 -10.96 -17.64
N MET A 227 -2.75 -10.02 -16.70
CA MET A 227 -2.80 -8.59 -16.98
C MET A 227 -1.45 -7.89 -16.75
N GLY A 228 -0.41 -8.67 -16.41
CA GLY A 228 0.95 -8.16 -16.19
C GLY A 228 1.13 -7.47 -14.84
N ALA A 229 2.18 -6.67 -14.72
CA ALA A 229 2.51 -5.93 -13.51
C ALA A 229 2.12 -4.45 -13.66
N LYS A 230 1.70 -3.84 -12.56
CA LYS A 230 1.44 -2.40 -12.46
C LYS A 230 2.15 -1.81 -11.26
N ALA A 231 2.73 -0.64 -11.44
CA ALA A 231 3.31 0.17 -10.37
C ALA A 231 2.40 1.37 -10.08
N TYR A 232 2.32 1.73 -8.81
CA TYR A 232 1.54 2.86 -8.31
C TYR A 232 2.44 3.74 -7.46
N GLU A 233 2.37 5.04 -7.68
CA GLU A 233 2.88 6.04 -6.75
C GLU A 233 1.77 6.35 -5.75
N LYS A 234 1.99 5.98 -4.49
CA LYS A 234 1.12 6.27 -3.37
C LYS A 234 1.50 7.63 -2.79
N ILE A 235 0.61 8.59 -2.87
CA ILE A 235 0.80 9.96 -2.39
C ILE A 235 0.04 10.09 -1.07
N TYR A 236 0.77 10.25 0.01
CA TYR A 236 0.23 10.48 1.36
C TYR A 236 0.20 11.96 1.64
N THR A 237 -0.86 12.46 2.25
CA THR A 237 -0.99 13.86 2.71
C THR A 237 -1.36 13.86 4.19
N LEU A 238 -0.59 14.56 5.03
CA LEU A 238 -0.96 14.78 6.43
C LEU A 238 -2.14 15.74 6.49
N GLU A 239 -3.35 15.21 6.74
CA GLU A 239 -4.56 16.05 6.74
C GLU A 239 -4.76 16.80 8.06
N GLU A 240 -4.60 16.08 9.18
CA GLU A 240 -4.88 16.65 10.48
C GLU A 240 -4.11 15.98 11.61
N ILE A 241 -4.05 16.66 12.74
CA ILE A 241 -3.56 16.13 14.00
C ILE A 241 -4.65 16.34 15.03
N LYS A 242 -5.14 15.25 15.62
CA LYS A 242 -6.20 15.25 16.63
C LYS A 242 -5.66 14.93 18.01
N ASP A 243 -6.17 15.62 19.02
CA ASP A 243 -5.97 15.22 20.42
C ASP A 243 -7.09 14.27 20.84
N VAL A 244 -6.73 13.02 21.15
CA VAL A 244 -7.67 11.97 21.55
C VAL A 244 -7.20 11.37 22.87
N GLY A 245 -7.90 11.65 23.97
CA GLY A 245 -7.56 11.11 25.30
C GLY A 245 -6.14 11.44 25.76
N GLY A 246 -5.66 12.67 25.49
CA GLY A 246 -4.31 13.13 25.85
C GLY A 246 -3.19 12.63 24.91
N ARG A 247 -3.54 11.91 23.83
CA ARG A 247 -2.60 11.47 22.80
C ARG A 247 -2.82 12.31 21.53
N ARG A 248 -1.73 12.63 20.85
CA ARG A 248 -1.76 13.34 19.56
C ARG A 248 -1.72 12.33 18.43
N ILE A 249 -2.82 12.23 17.68
CA ILE A 249 -2.95 11.28 16.56
C ILE A 249 -2.82 12.04 15.24
N ALA A 250 -1.78 11.74 14.47
CA ALA A 250 -1.63 12.22 13.10
C ALA A 250 -2.47 11.34 12.17
N ILE A 251 -3.24 11.96 11.28
CA ILE A 251 -4.05 11.29 10.26
C ILE A 251 -3.54 11.71 8.89
N ALA A 252 -3.06 10.72 8.13
CA ALA A 252 -2.64 10.92 6.75
C ALA A 252 -3.48 10.07 5.82
N ARG A 253 -4.00 10.68 4.74
CA ARG A 253 -4.69 9.98 3.66
C ARG A 253 -3.77 9.68 2.51
N MET A 254 -4.07 8.63 1.78
CA MET A 254 -3.33 8.19 0.62
C MET A 254 -4.26 8.05 -0.58
N GLU A 255 -3.86 8.66 -1.67
CA GLU A 255 -4.37 8.38 -3.00
C GLU A 255 -3.19 7.95 -3.88
N ALA A 256 -3.42 6.99 -4.76
CA ALA A 256 -2.35 6.52 -5.62
C ALA A 256 -2.68 6.73 -7.09
N VAL A 257 -1.64 7.04 -7.86
CA VAL A 257 -1.69 7.18 -9.31
C VAL A 257 -0.82 6.11 -9.98
N PRO A 258 -1.14 5.67 -11.21
CA PRO A 258 -0.27 4.78 -11.96
C PRO A 258 1.11 5.40 -12.17
N SER A 259 2.18 4.64 -11.91
CA SER A 259 3.55 5.06 -12.15
C SER A 259 4.07 4.50 -13.47
N ALA A 260 4.40 5.38 -14.42
CA ALA A 260 4.91 5.00 -15.74
C ALA A 260 6.39 4.57 -15.72
N GLU A 261 7.19 5.08 -14.78
CA GLU A 261 8.65 4.82 -14.74
C GLU A 261 8.96 3.37 -14.38
N ASN A 262 8.31 2.82 -13.37
CA ASN A 262 8.54 1.44 -12.95
C ASN A 262 7.78 0.41 -13.79
N ALA A 263 6.71 0.81 -14.48
CA ALA A 263 6.02 -0.08 -15.40
C ALA A 263 6.93 -0.55 -16.56
N ARG A 264 7.86 0.29 -17.03
CA ARG A 264 8.80 -0.07 -18.10
C ARG A 264 9.82 -1.13 -17.69
N GLU A 265 10.29 -1.12 -16.45
CA GLU A 265 11.22 -2.14 -15.95
C GLU A 265 10.52 -3.48 -15.74
N LEU A 266 9.30 -3.46 -15.20
CA LEU A 266 8.49 -4.65 -14.98
C LEU A 266 8.02 -5.29 -16.30
N HIS A 267 7.76 -4.50 -17.35
CA HIS A 267 7.36 -5.01 -18.68
C HIS A 267 8.51 -5.66 -19.48
N LYS A 268 9.76 -5.38 -19.17
CA LYS A 268 10.91 -6.04 -19.82
C LYS A 268 11.00 -7.53 -19.48
N GLU A 269 10.47 -7.94 -18.34
CA GLU A 269 10.54 -9.33 -17.87
C GLU A 269 9.28 -10.16 -18.20
N GLN A 270 8.18 -9.56 -18.62
CA GLN A 270 6.91 -10.26 -18.85
C GLN A 270 6.32 -9.95 -20.22
N SER A 271 6.37 -10.94 -21.11
CA SER A 271 5.75 -10.91 -22.44
C SER A 271 4.20 -10.97 -22.46
N ALA A 272 3.54 -10.74 -21.34
CA ALA A 272 2.12 -11.03 -21.15
C ALA A 272 1.16 -9.84 -21.39
N ALA A 273 1.63 -8.72 -21.89
CA ALA A 273 0.81 -7.49 -21.98
C ALA A 273 -0.21 -7.45 -23.15
N PHE A 274 -0.42 -8.56 -23.89
CA PHE A 274 -1.35 -8.54 -25.03
C PHE A 274 -2.78 -8.19 -24.61
N LEU A 275 -3.28 -8.81 -23.54
CA LEU A 275 -4.63 -8.55 -23.03
C LEU A 275 -4.74 -7.15 -22.38
N ALA A 276 -3.68 -6.67 -21.73
CA ALA A 276 -3.67 -5.34 -21.11
C ALA A 276 -3.81 -4.22 -22.13
N ASN A 277 -3.29 -4.39 -23.36
CA ASN A 277 -3.37 -3.39 -24.42
C ASN A 277 -4.76 -3.37 -25.11
N MET A 278 -5.60 -4.37 -24.87
CA MET A 278 -6.93 -4.51 -25.47
C MET A 278 -8.06 -4.20 -24.50
N SER A 279 -7.73 -3.76 -23.28
CA SER A 279 -8.71 -3.54 -22.21
C SER A 279 -8.79 -2.09 -21.78
N ASP A 280 -10.02 -1.61 -21.57
CA ASP A 280 -10.25 -0.45 -20.73
C ASP A 280 -9.95 -0.84 -19.27
N ASN A 281 -9.32 0.09 -18.54
CA ASN A 281 -8.94 -0.14 -17.16
C ASN A 281 -9.40 0.99 -16.25
N THR A 282 -10.16 0.65 -15.22
CA THR A 282 -10.49 1.54 -14.12
C THR A 282 -9.79 1.07 -12.85
N GLN A 283 -9.37 2.00 -12.02
CA GLN A 283 -8.66 1.68 -10.80
C GLN A 283 -8.89 2.72 -9.72
N THR A 284 -8.92 2.23 -8.48
CA THR A 284 -8.96 3.06 -7.27
C THR A 284 -7.98 2.48 -6.27
N TYR A 285 -7.05 3.28 -5.80
CA TYR A 285 -6.12 2.87 -4.76
C TYR A 285 -6.01 3.96 -3.71
N THR A 286 -6.55 3.68 -2.53
CA THR A 286 -6.66 4.63 -1.42
C THR A 286 -6.17 4.00 -0.12
N GLY A 287 -5.86 4.83 0.87
CA GLY A 287 -5.46 4.37 2.20
C GLY A 287 -5.51 5.47 3.25
N GLU A 288 -5.29 5.07 4.51
CA GLU A 288 -5.26 5.97 5.66
C GLU A 288 -4.27 5.45 6.70
N LEU A 289 -3.48 6.35 7.26
CA LEU A 289 -2.61 6.10 8.41
C LEU A 289 -3.10 6.92 9.60
N LYS A 290 -3.20 6.27 10.77
CA LYS A 290 -3.33 6.91 12.08
C LYS A 290 -2.11 6.57 12.92
N LEU A 291 -1.32 7.58 13.25
CA LEU A 291 -0.08 7.46 14.01
C LEU A 291 -0.21 8.22 15.35
N ASP A 292 -0.06 7.53 16.45
CA ASP A 292 0.11 8.17 17.76
C ASP A 292 1.50 8.83 17.83
N LEU A 293 1.54 10.15 17.73
CA LEU A 293 2.78 10.94 17.82
C LEU A 293 3.39 10.93 19.22
N THR A 294 2.57 10.72 20.25
CA THR A 294 3.00 10.67 21.66
C THR A 294 3.74 9.36 21.92
N GLY A 295 3.10 8.25 21.65
CA GLY A 295 3.67 6.90 21.83
C GLY A 295 4.55 6.43 20.67
N GLY A 296 4.49 7.08 19.51
CA GLY A 296 5.21 6.64 18.29
C GLY A 296 4.75 5.28 17.79
N LYS A 297 3.46 4.97 17.88
CA LYS A 297 2.87 3.68 17.47
C LYS A 297 1.82 3.90 16.39
N VAL A 298 1.77 2.96 15.44
CA VAL A 298 0.65 2.91 14.50
C VAL A 298 -0.59 2.47 15.27
N GLU A 299 -1.63 3.30 15.27
CA GLU A 299 -2.95 2.90 15.78
C GLU A 299 -3.70 2.12 14.72
N GLU A 300 -3.65 2.61 13.46
CA GLU A 300 -4.26 1.96 12.31
C GLU A 300 -3.52 2.36 11.02
N TYR A 301 -3.30 1.43 10.13
CA TYR A 301 -3.02 1.70 8.72
C TYR A 301 -3.86 0.77 7.85
N ARG A 302 -4.45 1.30 6.80
CA ARG A 302 -5.21 0.52 5.81
C ARG A 302 -4.95 1.04 4.42
N GLU A 303 -4.93 0.13 3.46
CA GLU A 303 -4.93 0.45 2.03
C GLU A 303 -5.82 -0.53 1.27
N ASN A 304 -6.44 -0.05 0.20
CA ASN A 304 -7.30 -0.84 -0.66
C ASN A 304 -7.12 -0.45 -2.12
N LEU A 305 -6.67 -1.40 -2.93
CA LEU A 305 -6.59 -1.30 -4.38
C LEU A 305 -7.72 -2.14 -4.99
N THR A 306 -8.53 -1.51 -5.84
CA THR A 306 -9.44 -2.19 -6.75
C THR A 306 -9.07 -1.79 -8.17
N THR A 307 -8.85 -2.77 -9.04
CA THR A 307 -8.62 -2.53 -10.47
C THR A 307 -9.50 -3.47 -11.29
N GLU A 308 -10.12 -2.93 -12.32
CA GLU A 308 -11.02 -3.65 -13.22
C GLU A 308 -10.52 -3.50 -14.66
N TRP A 309 -10.63 -4.56 -15.42
CA TRP A 309 -10.35 -4.59 -16.86
C TRP A 309 -11.59 -5.11 -17.59
N LEU A 310 -11.95 -4.42 -18.66
CA LEU A 310 -13.02 -4.81 -19.56
C LEU A 310 -12.40 -5.12 -20.93
N ILE A 311 -12.50 -6.37 -21.37
CA ILE A 311 -12.02 -6.82 -22.65
C ILE A 311 -13.25 -7.17 -23.49
N VAL A 312 -13.44 -6.45 -24.61
CA VAL A 312 -14.55 -6.68 -25.52
C VAL A 312 -14.04 -7.51 -26.71
N ASP A 313 -14.73 -8.60 -27.06
CA ASP A 313 -14.39 -9.39 -28.24
C ASP A 313 -14.64 -8.53 -29.51
N PRO A 314 -13.59 -8.18 -30.27
CA PRO A 314 -13.73 -7.33 -31.44
C PRO A 314 -14.38 -8.05 -32.63
N ASN A 315 -14.56 -9.39 -32.55
CA ASN A 315 -15.08 -10.16 -33.66
C ASN A 315 -16.08 -11.25 -33.18
N PRO A 316 -17.26 -10.83 -32.73
CA PRO A 316 -18.26 -11.77 -32.22
C PRO A 316 -18.76 -12.66 -33.34
N LYS A 317 -18.25 -13.90 -33.38
CA LYS A 317 -18.76 -14.90 -34.32
C LYS A 317 -20.20 -15.23 -33.96
N ASN A 318 -21.17 -14.78 -34.76
CA ASN A 318 -22.60 -15.12 -34.69
C ASN A 318 -23.45 -14.50 -33.55
N SER A 319 -23.03 -13.42 -32.89
CA SER A 319 -23.94 -12.73 -31.94
C SER A 319 -24.10 -11.26 -32.29
N THR A 320 -25.32 -10.74 -32.10
CA THR A 320 -25.65 -9.30 -32.27
C THR A 320 -25.11 -8.44 -31.14
N GLN A 321 -24.57 -9.03 -30.09
CA GLN A 321 -23.97 -8.32 -28.95
C GLN A 321 -22.55 -8.86 -28.69
N PRO A 322 -21.56 -7.97 -28.49
CA PRO A 322 -20.21 -8.38 -28.18
C PRO A 322 -20.15 -9.10 -26.82
N ALA A 323 -19.40 -10.20 -26.76
CA ALA A 323 -19.06 -10.82 -25.49
C ALA A 323 -18.00 -9.94 -24.78
N ALA A 324 -18.22 -9.66 -23.52
CA ALA A 324 -17.26 -8.91 -22.71
C ALA A 324 -16.71 -9.80 -21.57
N LEU A 325 -15.40 -9.75 -21.36
CA LEU A 325 -14.72 -10.34 -20.22
C LEU A 325 -14.40 -9.25 -19.22
N LYS A 326 -15.04 -9.29 -18.07
CA LYS A 326 -14.72 -8.42 -16.93
C LYS A 326 -13.78 -9.17 -15.99
N MET A 327 -12.62 -8.56 -15.70
CA MET A 327 -11.68 -9.05 -14.71
C MET A 327 -11.55 -8.00 -13.61
N THR A 328 -11.61 -8.43 -12.35
CA THR A 328 -11.42 -7.53 -11.20
C THR A 328 -10.34 -8.09 -10.30
N ALA A 329 -9.46 -7.23 -9.79
CA ALA A 329 -8.52 -7.59 -8.75
C ALA A 329 -8.66 -6.62 -7.57
N VAL A 330 -8.80 -7.19 -6.37
CA VAL A 330 -8.80 -6.46 -5.10
C VAL A 330 -7.56 -6.84 -4.31
N ARG A 331 -6.91 -5.86 -3.72
CA ARG A 331 -5.77 -6.00 -2.82
C ARG A 331 -5.97 -5.09 -1.63
N SER A 332 -6.22 -5.68 -0.47
CA SER A 332 -6.38 -4.92 0.77
C SER A 332 -5.33 -5.32 1.78
N TYR A 333 -4.82 -4.34 2.50
CA TYR A 333 -3.93 -4.53 3.64
C TYR A 333 -4.37 -3.62 4.77
N SER A 334 -4.38 -4.14 5.99
CA SER A 334 -4.54 -3.33 7.18
C SER A 334 -3.69 -3.85 8.34
N ILE A 335 -3.21 -2.92 9.15
CA ILE A 335 -2.65 -3.19 10.47
C ILE A 335 -3.39 -2.33 11.48
N GLU A 336 -3.81 -2.92 12.58
CA GLU A 336 -4.56 -2.30 13.67
C GLU A 336 -3.94 -2.68 15.01
N LYS A 337 -3.69 -1.70 15.85
CA LYS A 337 -3.32 -1.92 17.25
C LYS A 337 -4.58 -2.30 18.03
N ILE A 338 -4.53 -3.38 18.80
CA ILE A 338 -5.70 -3.93 19.51
C ILE A 338 -5.56 -3.93 21.05
N ASP A 339 -4.47 -3.35 21.58
CA ASP A 339 -4.23 -3.15 23.01
C ASP A 339 -3.64 -1.78 23.33
#